data_e90493b1470e567e134ff7b0b1b80683
#
_entry.id   e90493b1470e567e134ff7b0b1b80683
#
_cell.length_a   1.000
_cell.length_b   1.000
_cell.length_c   1.000
_cell.angle_alpha   90.00
_cell.angle_beta   90.00
_cell.angle_gamma   90.00
#
_symmetry.space_group_name_H-M   'P 1'
#
loop_
_entity.id
_entity.type
_entity.pdbx_description
1 polymer ?
#
loop_
_entity_poly.entity_id
_entity_poly.type
_entity_poly.pdbx_seq_one_letter_code
_entity_poly.pdbx_strand_id
1 'polypeptide(L)'
;MSKKISFPEPSCHYSCPHFKTVGSLLNETHYCMKKGKKGKRFLKKDSKLKPPIWCPLRLTSPVCRIYGFRDALQERLAFDEWLSIDPAKVGWYFPMSHRYQVRQEISLGLPAEQFYTAAQEQTVDEILNGVPVQNGELIEIDDGLAPYFFYVYNQATVFPAKAFGMERKTSQ
;
A
#
# COMPACT_ATOMS: atom_id res chain seq x y z
N MET A 1 -15.26 19.12 -10.95
CA MET A 1 -15.17 18.48 -9.61
C MET A 1 -14.77 17.03 -9.80
N SER A 2 -13.52 16.69 -9.54
CA SER A 2 -13.01 15.32 -9.67
C SER A 2 -13.51 14.50 -8.50
N LYS A 3 -14.32 13.46 -8.74
CA LYS A 3 -14.75 12.52 -7.71
C LYS A 3 -13.51 11.80 -7.16
N LYS A 4 -13.19 12.05 -5.90
CA LYS A 4 -12.20 11.26 -5.15
C LYS A 4 -12.65 9.80 -5.18
N ILE A 5 -11.95 8.96 -5.93
CA ILE A 5 -12.17 7.52 -5.88
C ILE A 5 -11.53 7.05 -4.55
N SER A 6 -12.38 6.75 -3.58
CA SER A 6 -11.93 6.14 -2.32
C SER A 6 -11.90 4.64 -2.51
N PHE A 7 -10.75 4.04 -2.26
CA PHE A 7 -10.60 2.59 -2.27
C PHE A 7 -11.08 2.03 -0.93
N PRO A 8 -11.68 0.81 -0.93
CA PRO A 8 -11.99 0.14 0.32
C PRO A 8 -10.68 -0.29 0.98
N GLU A 9 -10.12 0.60 1.79
CA GLU A 9 -9.05 0.20 2.71
C GLU A 9 -9.66 -0.74 3.76
N PRO A 10 -8.98 -1.85 4.13
CA PRO A 10 -9.45 -2.69 5.21
C PRO A 10 -9.61 -1.85 6.46
N SER A 11 -10.78 -1.90 7.06
CA SER A 11 -11.13 -1.09 8.21
C SER A 11 -11.48 -1.98 9.38
N CYS A 12 -10.91 -1.70 10.54
CA CYS A 12 -11.31 -2.40 11.75
C CYS A 12 -12.80 -2.19 12.07
N HIS A 13 -13.31 -0.98 11.84
CA HIS A 13 -14.70 -0.64 12.19
C HIS A 13 -15.74 -1.32 11.30
N TYR A 14 -15.50 -1.38 9.99
CA TYR A 14 -16.53 -1.83 9.03
C TYR A 14 -16.37 -3.27 8.54
N SER A 15 -15.16 -3.81 8.54
CA SER A 15 -14.88 -5.08 7.90
C SER A 15 -14.23 -6.14 8.79
N CYS A 16 -13.71 -5.77 9.96
CA CYS A 16 -13.02 -6.73 10.83
C CYS A 16 -13.98 -7.44 11.78
N PRO A 17 -14.13 -8.78 11.70
CA PRO A 17 -15.02 -9.55 12.59
C PRO A 17 -14.55 -9.55 14.05
N HIS A 18 -13.34 -9.12 14.33
CA HIS A 18 -12.75 -9.06 15.67
C HIS A 18 -12.86 -7.68 16.31
N PHE A 19 -13.41 -6.71 15.62
CA PHE A 19 -13.61 -5.36 16.18
C PHE A 19 -14.85 -5.33 17.06
N LYS A 20 -14.73 -4.80 18.27
CA LYS A 20 -15.83 -4.69 19.23
C LYS A 20 -15.86 -3.29 19.83
N THR A 21 -17.04 -2.69 19.86
CA THR A 21 -17.31 -1.44 20.55
C THR A 21 -18.04 -1.73 21.85
N VAL A 22 -17.64 -1.07 22.92
CA VAL A 22 -18.27 -1.14 24.26
C VAL A 22 -18.49 0.27 24.77
N GLY A 23 -19.66 0.54 25.31
CA GLY A 23 -20.05 1.83 25.86
C GLY A 23 -21.17 2.51 25.09
N SER A 24 -21.51 3.74 25.48
CA SER A 24 -22.52 4.58 24.82
C SER A 24 -21.86 5.53 23.80
N LEU A 25 -22.68 6.13 22.93
CA LEU A 25 -22.24 7.05 21.86
C LEU A 25 -21.22 8.12 22.29
N LEU A 26 -21.28 8.57 23.53
CA LEU A 26 -20.38 9.60 24.06
C LEU A 26 -19.09 9.03 24.70
N ASN A 27 -19.09 7.74 25.07
CA ASN A 27 -17.98 7.10 25.78
C ASN A 27 -17.66 5.72 25.19
N GLU A 28 -17.56 5.64 23.89
CA GLU A 28 -17.21 4.39 23.22
C GLU A 28 -15.75 4.00 23.43
N THR A 29 -15.54 2.74 23.76
CA THR A 29 -14.22 2.12 23.81
C THR A 29 -14.19 0.97 22.81
N HIS A 30 -13.13 0.93 22.02
CA HIS A 30 -12.97 -0.06 20.95
C HIS A 30 -11.91 -1.10 21.33
N TYR A 31 -12.16 -2.34 20.96
CA TYR A 31 -11.30 -3.49 21.28
C TYR A 31 -11.10 -4.38 20.05
N CYS A 32 -9.89 -4.96 19.93
CA CYS A 32 -9.62 -6.06 19.03
C CYS A 32 -9.68 -7.38 19.81
N MET A 33 -10.70 -8.18 19.57
CA MET A 33 -10.94 -9.45 20.28
C MET A 33 -10.04 -10.60 19.80
N LYS A 34 -9.29 -10.44 18.71
CA LYS A 34 -8.29 -11.42 18.25
C LYS A 34 -7.08 -11.50 19.19
N LYS A 35 -6.81 -10.47 19.99
CA LYS A 35 -5.70 -10.39 20.96
C LYS A 35 -6.11 -10.88 22.36
N GLY A 36 -6.56 -12.13 22.44
CA GLY A 36 -6.86 -12.81 23.72
C GLY A 36 -8.25 -12.54 24.29
N LYS A 37 -8.61 -13.25 25.37
CA LYS A 37 -9.97 -13.27 25.96
C LYS A 37 -10.52 -11.90 26.35
N LYS A 38 -9.67 -11.00 26.85
CA LYS A 38 -10.07 -9.64 27.25
C LYS A 38 -10.01 -8.62 26.09
N GLY A 39 -9.48 -9.03 24.93
CA GLY A 39 -9.23 -8.13 23.82
C GLY A 39 -8.14 -7.09 24.10
N LYS A 40 -7.60 -6.47 23.04
CA LYS A 40 -6.69 -5.34 23.13
C LYS A 40 -7.44 -4.05 22.85
N ARG A 41 -7.39 -3.10 23.79
CA ARG A 41 -8.02 -1.79 23.67
C ARG A 41 -7.30 -0.94 22.64
N PHE A 42 -8.05 -0.24 21.79
CA PHE A 42 -7.54 0.82 20.94
C PHE A 42 -7.16 2.03 21.76
N LEU A 43 -5.98 2.57 21.53
CA LEU A 43 -5.53 3.82 22.14
C LEU A 43 -6.07 5.02 21.34
N LYS A 44 -6.01 6.21 21.90
CA LYS A 44 -6.44 7.45 21.22
C LYS A 44 -5.69 7.70 19.88
N LYS A 45 -4.44 7.23 19.76
CA LYS A 45 -3.63 7.33 18.56
C LYS A 45 -3.95 6.27 17.49
N ASP A 46 -4.64 5.20 17.88
CA ASP A 46 -4.99 4.14 16.93
C ASP A 46 -6.23 4.58 16.14
N SER A 47 -6.12 4.58 14.82
CA SER A 47 -7.28 4.81 13.97
C SER A 47 -8.19 3.58 13.96
N LYS A 48 -9.48 3.77 14.12
CA LYS A 48 -10.49 2.71 13.90
C LYS A 48 -10.79 2.49 12.41
N LEU A 49 -10.36 3.41 11.57
CA LEU A 49 -10.54 3.32 10.12
C LEU A 49 -9.44 2.52 9.42
N LYS A 50 -8.29 2.34 10.09
CA LYS A 50 -7.16 1.55 9.56
C LYS A 50 -6.73 0.51 10.60
N PRO A 51 -6.29 -0.68 10.16
CA PRO A 51 -5.69 -1.64 11.08
C PRO A 51 -4.46 -1.04 11.76
N PRO A 52 -4.40 -1.04 13.09
CA PRO A 52 -3.24 -0.51 13.80
C PRO A 52 -1.98 -1.34 13.52
N ILE A 53 -0.80 -0.75 13.73
CA ILE A 53 0.50 -1.42 13.53
C ILE A 53 0.57 -2.73 14.33
N TRP A 54 -0.04 -2.77 15.50
CA TRP A 54 -0.09 -3.97 16.35
C TRP A 54 -1.18 -4.99 15.97
N CYS A 55 -1.88 -4.82 14.85
CA CYS A 55 -2.92 -5.75 14.40
C CYS A 55 -2.35 -7.17 14.28
N PRO A 56 -2.97 -8.17 14.93
CA PRO A 56 -2.45 -9.54 14.91
C PRO A 56 -2.67 -10.28 13.57
N LEU A 57 -3.35 -9.67 12.64
CA LEU A 57 -3.54 -10.18 11.29
C LEU A 57 -2.46 -9.69 10.31
N ARG A 58 -1.64 -8.73 10.71
CA ARG A 58 -0.51 -8.30 9.90
C ARG A 58 0.59 -9.34 9.91
N LEU A 59 1.22 -9.55 8.78
CA LEU A 59 2.44 -10.34 8.68
C LEU A 59 3.59 -9.64 9.42
N THR A 60 4.41 -10.41 10.11
CA THR A 60 5.63 -9.88 10.77
C THR A 60 6.69 -9.50 9.75
N SER A 61 6.69 -10.16 8.61
CA SER A 61 7.55 -9.89 7.47
C SER A 61 6.69 -9.75 6.22
N PRO A 62 6.31 -8.54 5.85
CA PRO A 62 5.55 -8.30 4.63
C PRO A 62 6.25 -8.83 3.40
N VAL A 63 5.48 -9.31 2.44
CA VAL A 63 5.97 -9.67 1.12
C VAL A 63 6.07 -8.41 0.29
N CYS A 64 7.22 -8.16 -0.29
CA CYS A 64 7.44 -7.08 -1.24
C CYS A 64 7.60 -7.66 -2.63
N ARG A 65 6.77 -7.23 -3.59
CA ARG A 65 6.88 -7.59 -5.00
C ARG A 65 7.23 -6.35 -5.80
N ILE A 66 8.23 -6.50 -6.65
CA ILE A 66 8.65 -5.46 -7.58
C ILE A 66 8.13 -5.84 -8.96
N TYR A 67 7.34 -4.95 -9.54
CA TYR A 67 6.76 -5.12 -10.86
C TYR A 67 7.52 -4.27 -11.87
N GLY A 68 8.08 -4.93 -12.87
CA GLY A 68 8.66 -4.29 -14.04
C GLY A 68 7.71 -4.37 -15.23
N PHE A 69 8.03 -3.65 -16.30
CA PHE A 69 7.28 -3.71 -17.56
C PHE A 69 7.45 -5.07 -18.25
N ARG A 70 6.42 -5.52 -18.97
CA ARG A 70 6.44 -6.79 -19.69
C ARG A 70 7.33 -6.78 -20.91
N ASP A 71 7.45 -5.63 -21.56
CA ASP A 71 8.30 -5.45 -22.73
C ASP A 71 8.96 -4.07 -22.79
N ALA A 72 10.09 -3.98 -23.51
CA ALA A 72 10.90 -2.78 -23.60
C ALA A 72 10.20 -1.63 -24.34
N LEU A 73 9.27 -1.92 -25.24
CA LEU A 73 8.51 -0.87 -25.93
C LEU A 73 7.53 -0.19 -24.96
N GLN A 74 6.84 -0.99 -24.17
CA GLN A 74 5.94 -0.47 -23.14
C GLN A 74 6.70 0.31 -22.07
N GLU A 75 7.90 -0.16 -21.69
CA GLU A 75 8.81 0.52 -20.79
C GLU A 75 9.19 1.91 -21.32
N ARG A 76 9.57 2.01 -22.59
CA ARG A 76 9.93 3.27 -23.23
C ARG A 76 8.74 4.23 -23.29
N LEU A 77 7.59 3.76 -23.74
CA LEU A 77 6.38 4.57 -23.80
C LEU A 77 5.95 5.08 -22.41
N ALA A 78 6.03 4.21 -21.41
CA ALA A 78 5.76 4.58 -20.04
C ALA A 78 6.77 5.60 -19.52
N PHE A 79 8.05 5.46 -19.83
CA PHE A 79 9.07 6.41 -19.43
C PHE A 79 8.81 7.81 -20.02
N ASP A 80 8.48 7.89 -21.30
CA ASP A 80 8.15 9.15 -21.96
C ASP A 80 6.88 9.78 -21.36
N GLU A 81 5.88 8.96 -21.09
CA GLU A 81 4.65 9.37 -20.40
C GLU A 81 4.93 9.87 -18.97
N TRP A 82 5.80 9.18 -18.26
CA TRP A 82 6.22 9.54 -16.91
C TRP A 82 6.96 10.88 -16.82
N LEU A 83 7.84 11.17 -17.78
CA LEU A 83 8.56 12.45 -17.83
C LEU A 83 7.60 13.64 -18.01
N SER A 84 6.41 13.40 -18.59
CA SER A 84 5.39 14.43 -18.79
C SER A 84 4.44 14.60 -17.60
N ILE A 85 4.43 13.65 -16.65
CA ILE A 85 3.52 13.69 -15.50
C ILE A 85 4.05 14.66 -14.45
N ASP A 86 3.22 15.59 -14.03
CA ASP A 86 3.46 16.43 -12.86
C ASP A 86 3.65 15.53 -11.61
N PRO A 87 4.80 15.58 -10.92
CA PRO A 87 5.05 14.77 -9.71
C PRO A 87 3.95 14.86 -8.66
N ALA A 88 3.30 16.02 -8.55
CA ALA A 88 2.16 16.21 -7.65
C ALA A 88 0.93 15.38 -8.04
N LYS A 89 0.85 14.92 -9.28
CA LYS A 89 -0.25 14.13 -9.83
C LYS A 89 0.06 12.64 -9.95
N VAL A 90 1.29 12.21 -9.73
CA VAL A 90 1.70 10.80 -9.86
C VAL A 90 0.81 9.85 -9.06
N GLY A 91 0.38 10.24 -7.87
CA GLY A 91 -0.54 9.46 -7.05
C GLY A 91 -1.94 9.26 -7.66
N TRP A 92 -2.27 9.93 -8.76
CA TRP A 92 -3.52 9.83 -9.50
C TRP A 92 -3.37 9.08 -10.82
N TYR A 93 -2.14 8.75 -11.21
CA TYR A 93 -1.86 7.98 -12.40
C TYR A 93 -2.32 6.53 -12.22
N PHE A 94 -3.04 6.01 -13.20
CA PHE A 94 -3.56 4.65 -13.19
C PHE A 94 -2.74 3.81 -14.17
N PRO A 95 -1.68 3.12 -13.71
CA PRO A 95 -0.97 2.22 -14.60
C PRO A 95 -1.88 1.06 -14.95
N MET A 96 -1.82 0.67 -16.18
CA MET A 96 -2.53 -0.51 -16.64
C MET A 96 -1.79 -1.75 -16.15
N SER A 97 -2.38 -2.52 -15.26
CA SER A 97 -1.75 -3.68 -14.61
C SER A 97 -1.26 -4.72 -15.62
N HIS A 98 -1.91 -4.83 -16.80
CA HIS A 98 -1.50 -5.74 -17.85
C HIS A 98 -0.13 -5.40 -18.46
N ARG A 99 0.39 -4.18 -18.31
CA ARG A 99 1.73 -3.78 -18.76
C ARG A 99 2.84 -4.29 -17.85
N TYR A 100 2.49 -4.76 -16.65
CA TYR A 100 3.43 -5.14 -15.61
C TYR A 100 3.48 -6.65 -15.39
N GLN A 101 4.61 -7.10 -14.90
CA GLN A 101 4.82 -8.45 -14.41
C GLN A 101 5.70 -8.41 -13.16
N VAL A 102 5.54 -9.38 -12.28
CA VAL A 102 6.42 -9.52 -11.12
C VAL A 102 7.83 -9.83 -11.63
N ARG A 103 8.76 -8.94 -11.31
CA ARG A 103 10.18 -9.10 -11.62
C ARG A 103 10.92 -9.79 -10.48
N GLN A 104 10.56 -9.45 -9.26
CA GLN A 104 11.21 -9.97 -8.06
C GLN A 104 10.25 -9.97 -6.88
N GLU A 105 10.42 -10.93 -5.99
CA GLU A 105 9.75 -11.01 -4.71
C GLU A 105 10.79 -11.13 -3.60
N ILE A 106 10.66 -10.32 -2.55
CA ILE A 106 11.53 -10.31 -1.39
C ILE A 106 10.71 -10.22 -0.09
N SER A 107 11.29 -10.67 1.01
CA SER A 107 10.72 -10.42 2.33
C SER A 107 11.23 -9.07 2.85
N LEU A 108 10.31 -8.22 3.26
CA LEU A 108 10.63 -6.89 3.77
C LEU A 108 10.48 -6.85 5.29
N GLY A 109 11.46 -6.28 5.99
CA GLY A 109 11.41 -6.11 7.44
C GLY A 109 10.49 -4.98 7.94
N LEU A 110 9.84 -4.25 7.02
CA LEU A 110 9.04 -3.05 7.30
C LEU A 110 7.61 -3.20 6.78
N PRO A 111 6.57 -2.80 7.56
CA PRO A 111 5.23 -2.63 7.02
C PRO A 111 5.14 -1.45 6.05
N ALA A 112 4.10 -1.39 5.23
CA ALA A 112 3.95 -0.43 4.16
C ALA A 112 4.03 1.04 4.61
N GLU A 113 3.46 1.38 5.76
CA GLU A 113 3.51 2.75 6.28
C GLU A 113 4.94 3.16 6.67
N GLN A 114 5.72 2.22 7.23
CA GLN A 114 7.12 2.48 7.58
C GLN A 114 8.00 2.53 6.33
N PHE A 115 7.74 1.70 5.32
CA PHE A 115 8.42 1.76 4.04
C PHE A 115 8.28 3.14 3.40
N TYR A 116 7.05 3.68 3.33
CA TYR A 116 6.83 5.00 2.75
C TYR A 116 7.58 6.11 3.51
N THR A 117 7.62 6.03 4.85
CA THR A 117 8.36 6.97 5.68
C THR A 117 9.87 6.84 5.45
N ALA A 118 10.39 5.61 5.45
CA ALA A 118 11.81 5.35 5.22
C ALA A 118 12.27 5.84 3.83
N ALA A 119 11.43 5.68 2.81
CA ALA A 119 11.70 6.13 1.45
C ALA A 119 11.72 7.67 1.27
N GLN A 120 11.40 8.44 2.30
CA GLN A 120 11.61 9.89 2.33
C GLN A 120 13.01 10.25 2.86
N GLU A 121 13.69 9.33 3.55
CA GLU A 121 14.94 9.55 4.27
C GLU A 121 16.11 8.75 3.69
N GLN A 122 15.83 7.63 3.01
CA GLN A 122 16.79 6.67 2.47
C GLN A 122 16.50 6.39 1.00
N THR A 123 17.47 5.84 0.28
CA THR A 123 17.22 5.36 -1.08
C THR A 123 16.35 4.09 -1.06
N VAL A 124 15.53 3.93 -2.08
CA VAL A 124 14.63 2.78 -2.19
C VAL A 124 15.42 1.46 -2.24
N ASP A 125 16.54 1.45 -2.94
CA ASP A 125 17.41 0.29 -3.08
C ASP A 125 17.94 -0.19 -1.72
N GLU A 126 18.35 0.74 -0.84
CA GLU A 126 18.80 0.40 0.51
C GLU A 126 17.69 -0.28 1.32
N ILE A 127 16.47 0.24 1.24
CA ILE A 127 15.31 -0.32 1.93
C ILE A 127 14.97 -1.71 1.38
N LEU A 128 15.18 -1.93 0.08
CA LEU A 128 14.93 -3.19 -0.61
C LEU A 128 16.11 -4.17 -0.56
N ASN A 129 17.00 -4.03 0.42
CA ASN A 129 18.16 -4.89 0.60
C ASN A 129 19.12 -4.93 -0.61
N GLY A 130 19.30 -3.79 -1.26
CA GLY A 130 20.19 -3.64 -2.42
C GLY A 130 19.56 -4.08 -3.75
N VAL A 131 18.26 -4.33 -3.79
CA VAL A 131 17.56 -4.64 -5.04
C VAL A 131 17.31 -3.35 -5.82
N PRO A 132 17.93 -3.18 -7.00
CA PRO A 132 17.79 -1.96 -7.77
C PRO A 132 16.36 -1.84 -8.35
N VAL A 133 15.84 -0.64 -8.35
CA VAL A 133 14.54 -0.30 -8.94
C VAL A 133 14.69 0.79 -10.00
N GLN A 134 13.80 0.77 -10.97
CA GLN A 134 13.81 1.72 -12.08
C GLN A 134 12.59 2.62 -12.04
N ASN A 135 12.71 3.78 -12.71
CA ASN A 135 11.58 4.70 -12.86
C ASN A 135 10.40 4.01 -13.54
N GLY A 136 9.21 4.23 -12.99
CA GLY A 136 7.99 3.63 -13.50
C GLY A 136 7.73 2.21 -12.99
N GLU A 137 8.68 1.55 -12.36
CA GLU A 137 8.41 0.28 -11.67
C GLU A 137 7.47 0.48 -10.49
N LEU A 138 6.79 -0.59 -10.11
CA LEU A 138 5.87 -0.60 -8.98
C LEU A 138 6.39 -1.51 -7.88
N ILE A 139 6.24 -1.05 -6.66
CA ILE A 139 6.53 -1.81 -5.46
C ILE A 139 5.20 -2.11 -4.77
N GLU A 140 4.89 -3.39 -4.62
CA GLU A 140 3.78 -3.86 -3.78
C GLU A 140 4.34 -4.30 -2.43
N ILE A 141 3.69 -3.85 -1.36
CA ILE A 141 3.96 -4.35 -0.02
C ILE A 141 2.68 -4.94 0.52
N ASP A 142 2.67 -6.27 0.67
CA ASP A 142 1.55 -7.05 1.18
C ASP A 142 1.85 -7.49 2.61
N ASP A 143 1.16 -6.89 3.55
CA ASP A 143 1.27 -7.19 4.97
C ASP A 143 0.21 -8.20 5.46
N GLY A 144 -0.47 -8.86 4.53
CA GLY A 144 -1.51 -9.85 4.81
C GLY A 144 -2.91 -9.26 5.08
N LEU A 145 -3.05 -7.93 5.04
CA LEU A 145 -4.36 -7.26 5.20
C LEU A 145 -4.84 -6.67 3.88
N ALA A 146 -3.98 -5.91 3.23
CA ALA A 146 -4.19 -5.39 1.90
C ALA A 146 -2.83 -5.03 1.28
N PRO A 147 -2.65 -5.22 -0.02
CA PRO A 147 -1.46 -4.77 -0.69
C PRO A 147 -1.45 -3.24 -0.79
N TYR A 148 -0.29 -2.66 -0.59
CA TYR A 148 -0.01 -1.25 -0.82
C TYR A 148 0.92 -1.13 -2.02
N PHE A 149 0.59 -0.25 -2.95
CA PHE A 149 1.37 -0.06 -4.16
C PHE A 149 2.02 1.31 -4.17
N PHE A 150 3.28 1.34 -4.60
CA PHE A 150 4.08 2.55 -4.72
C PHE A 150 4.73 2.60 -6.09
N TYR A 151 4.70 3.76 -6.73
CA TYR A 151 5.48 4.04 -7.93
C TYR A 151 6.88 4.46 -7.56
N VAL A 152 7.86 3.96 -8.29
CA VAL A 152 9.21 4.48 -8.29
C VAL A 152 9.29 5.64 -9.28
N TYR A 153 9.65 6.81 -8.76
CA TYR A 153 9.90 8.00 -9.53
C TYR A 153 11.29 8.54 -9.19
N ASN A 154 12.09 8.81 -10.19
CA ASN A 154 13.45 9.34 -10.02
C ASN A 154 14.35 8.48 -9.09
N GLN A 155 14.27 7.15 -9.21
CA GLN A 155 15.06 6.12 -8.51
C GLN A 155 15.07 6.16 -6.97
N ALA A 156 14.87 7.33 -6.39
CA ALA A 156 14.93 7.55 -4.94
C ALA A 156 13.59 7.92 -4.30
N THR A 157 12.58 8.24 -5.11
CA THR A 157 11.30 8.73 -4.61
C THR A 157 10.19 7.75 -4.95
N VAL A 158 9.32 7.46 -3.98
CA VAL A 158 8.15 6.63 -4.20
C VAL A 158 6.87 7.42 -3.95
N PHE A 159 5.84 7.13 -4.73
CA PHE A 159 4.51 7.70 -4.58
C PHE A 159 3.47 6.60 -4.43
N PRO A 160 2.49 6.76 -3.53
CA PRO A 160 1.41 5.79 -3.41
C PRO A 160 0.62 5.65 -4.72
N ALA A 161 0.59 4.44 -5.27
CA ALA A 161 -0.17 4.09 -6.47
C ALA A 161 -1.54 3.53 -6.06
N LYS A 162 -2.45 4.40 -5.65
CA LYS A 162 -3.74 4.02 -5.04
C LYS A 162 -4.67 3.23 -5.94
N ALA A 163 -4.40 3.16 -7.22
CA ALA A 163 -5.32 2.61 -8.22
C ALA A 163 -4.77 1.41 -8.99
N PHE A 164 -3.57 0.96 -8.69
CA PHE A 164 -3.00 -0.20 -9.37
C PHE A 164 -3.83 -1.46 -9.10
N GLY A 165 -4.10 -2.23 -10.14
CA GLY A 165 -4.90 -3.46 -10.04
C GLY A 165 -6.41 -3.24 -9.91
N MET A 166 -6.88 -1.99 -9.93
CA MET A 166 -8.30 -1.65 -9.91
C MET A 166 -8.90 -1.46 -11.30
N GLU A 167 -8.32 -2.06 -12.31
CA GLU A 167 -8.95 -2.12 -13.61
C GLU A 167 -10.35 -2.71 -13.43
N ARG A 168 -11.33 -1.93 -13.83
CA ARG A 168 -12.73 -2.36 -13.81
C ARG A 168 -12.79 -3.74 -14.47
N LYS A 169 -13.26 -4.73 -13.76
CA LYS A 169 -13.86 -5.89 -14.37
C LYS A 169 -15.02 -5.33 -15.19
N THR A 170 -14.75 -5.00 -16.44
CA THR A 170 -15.80 -4.75 -17.41
C THR A 170 -16.60 -6.05 -17.42
N SER A 171 -17.78 -5.99 -16.84
CA SER A 171 -18.78 -7.04 -16.87
C SER A 171 -18.90 -7.51 -18.32
N GLN A 172 -18.52 -8.75 -18.53
CA GLN A 172 -18.96 -9.52 -19.67
C GLN A 172 -20.47 -9.74 -19.58
#